data_693f189ad8aa98db295c579a307f851a
#
_entry.id   693f189ad8aa98db295c579a307f851a
#
_cell.length_a   1.000
_cell.length_b   1.000
_cell.length_c   1.000
_cell.angle_alpha   90.00
_cell.angle_beta   90.00
_cell.angle_gamma   90.00
#
_symmetry.space_group_name_H-M   'P 1'
#
loop_
_entity.id
_entity.type
_entity.pdbx_description
1 polymer ?
#
loop_
_entity_poly.entity_id
_entity_poly.type
_entity_poly.pdbx_seq_one_letter_code
_entity_poly.pdbx_strand_id
1 'polypeptide(L)'
;HVFTPAGMGGGTGTGAAPVIARIAKEMDILTVGIVTIPFIFEGEKKIIQALDGVERIAQHVDALLVINNERLREIYADLTFMNAFGKADDTLSIAAKSIAEIITMRGTVNLDFADVKTILKDGGVAIMSTGFGEGENRVTKAIDDALHSPLLNNNDIFNAKKVMLNVSFCPSSELMMEEMNEIHEFMSKFREGVEVIWGVAIDNSLETKVKITVLATGFGVEDVPGMDSLHAARSQEEEERQLQLEEEKEKNKERIRKAYGESASGIGSKSLRKRRHIYLFNTEDLDNDDIIAMVEDSPTYQRDKTTLTKIRTKAALEEEVATEEAMDDNGVITF
;
A
#
# COMPACT_ATOMS: atom_id res chain seq x y z
N HIS A 1 11.23 -4.93 10.84
CA HIS A 1 11.13 -4.15 9.61
C HIS A 1 12.08 -4.68 8.53
N VAL A 2 11.69 -4.49 7.28
CA VAL A 2 12.51 -4.83 6.10
C VAL A 2 12.65 -3.58 5.25
N PHE A 3 13.89 -3.20 4.97
CA PHE A 3 14.20 -2.21 3.94
C PHE A 3 14.54 -2.93 2.64
N THR A 4 13.93 -2.50 1.54
CA THR A 4 14.17 -3.06 0.22
C THR A 4 14.76 -1.97 -0.69
N PRO A 5 16.10 -1.71 -0.60
CA PRO A 5 16.74 -0.77 -1.49
C PRO A 5 16.91 -1.39 -2.88
N ALA A 6 16.54 -0.63 -3.94
CA ALA A 6 16.68 -1.10 -5.31
C ALA A 6 16.80 0.03 -6.33
N GLY A 7 17.71 -0.12 -7.28
CA GLY A 7 17.73 0.70 -8.50
C GLY A 7 16.72 0.15 -9.52
N MET A 8 15.77 0.97 -9.93
CA MET A 8 14.74 0.61 -10.91
C MET A 8 15.25 0.82 -12.35
N GLY A 9 14.63 0.15 -13.31
CA GLY A 9 15.00 0.19 -14.74
C GLY A 9 15.94 -0.92 -15.19
N GLY A 10 16.46 -1.73 -14.26
CA GLY A 10 17.22 -2.95 -14.55
C GLY A 10 16.39 -4.21 -14.34
N GLY A 11 16.98 -5.38 -14.60
CA GLY A 11 16.29 -6.68 -14.43
C GLY A 11 16.08 -7.05 -12.97
N THR A 12 17.14 -6.99 -12.15
CA THR A 12 17.12 -7.48 -10.76
C THR A 12 16.30 -6.59 -9.85
N GLY A 13 16.59 -5.27 -9.80
CA GLY A 13 15.85 -4.35 -8.93
C GLY A 13 14.37 -4.30 -9.27
N THR A 14 14.05 -4.11 -10.55
CA THR A 14 12.66 -4.01 -11.02
C THR A 14 11.86 -5.31 -10.88
N GLY A 15 12.53 -6.47 -11.01
CA GLY A 15 11.89 -7.78 -10.94
C GLY A 15 11.82 -8.37 -9.54
N ALA A 16 12.92 -8.36 -8.79
CA ALA A 16 13.02 -9.06 -7.50
C ALA A 16 12.50 -8.22 -6.31
N ALA A 17 12.74 -6.90 -6.31
CA ALA A 17 12.35 -6.06 -5.17
C ALA A 17 10.86 -6.11 -4.85
N PRO A 18 9.91 -6.02 -5.81
CA PRO A 18 8.48 -6.14 -5.53
C PRO A 18 8.10 -7.51 -4.94
N VAL A 19 8.76 -8.59 -5.36
CA VAL A 19 8.50 -9.95 -4.87
C VAL A 19 8.95 -10.08 -3.41
N ILE A 20 10.15 -9.59 -3.09
CA ILE A 20 10.68 -9.60 -1.72
C ILE A 20 9.79 -8.75 -0.81
N ALA A 21 9.41 -7.56 -1.25
CA ALA A 21 8.52 -6.66 -0.51
C ALA A 21 7.17 -7.32 -0.23
N ARG A 22 6.57 -7.98 -1.24
CA ARG A 22 5.31 -8.70 -1.09
C ARG A 22 5.40 -9.78 -0.01
N ILE A 23 6.42 -10.62 -0.05
CA ILE A 23 6.62 -11.69 0.93
C ILE A 23 6.78 -11.12 2.34
N ALA A 24 7.55 -10.05 2.50
CA ALA A 24 7.74 -9.39 3.79
C ALA A 24 6.41 -8.81 4.33
N LYS A 25 5.62 -8.17 3.47
CA LYS A 25 4.30 -7.61 3.83
C LYS A 25 3.28 -8.71 4.17
N GLU A 26 3.27 -9.82 3.44
CA GLU A 26 2.43 -10.99 3.74
C GLU A 26 2.77 -11.62 5.12
N MET A 27 3.99 -11.43 5.60
CA MET A 27 4.42 -11.84 6.95
C MET A 27 4.12 -10.80 8.05
N ASP A 28 3.35 -9.75 7.76
CA ASP A 28 3.04 -8.61 8.64
C ASP A 28 4.31 -7.89 9.17
N ILE A 29 5.36 -7.85 8.36
CA ILE A 29 6.59 -7.12 8.67
C ILE A 29 6.49 -5.73 8.04
N LEU A 30 6.76 -4.67 8.82
CA LEU A 30 6.86 -3.31 8.27
C LEU A 30 7.88 -3.29 7.13
N THR A 31 7.39 -3.01 5.92
CA THR A 31 8.18 -3.10 4.69
C THR A 31 8.30 -1.72 4.05
N VAL A 32 9.54 -1.27 3.89
CA VAL A 32 9.87 0.04 3.31
C VAL A 32 10.68 -0.17 2.04
N GLY A 33 10.15 0.31 0.92
CA GLY A 33 10.88 0.40 -0.34
C GLY A 33 11.70 1.69 -0.41
N ILE A 34 12.95 1.59 -0.84
CA ILE A 34 13.79 2.77 -1.11
C ILE A 34 14.36 2.58 -2.52
N VAL A 35 13.82 3.30 -3.49
CA VAL A 35 14.11 3.04 -4.90
C VAL A 35 14.64 4.27 -5.61
N THR A 36 15.50 4.05 -6.63
CA THR A 36 15.99 5.11 -7.49
C THR A 36 15.41 4.99 -8.89
N ILE A 37 15.05 6.14 -9.48
CA ILE A 37 14.68 6.28 -10.89
C ILE A 37 15.93 6.71 -11.67
N PRO A 38 16.22 6.09 -12.84
CA PRO A 38 17.43 6.35 -13.61
C PRO A 38 17.55 7.80 -14.12
N PHE A 39 18.74 8.19 -14.49
CA PHE A 39 19.01 9.47 -15.16
C PHE A 39 18.38 9.50 -16.56
N ILE A 40 18.05 10.69 -17.07
CA ILE A 40 17.46 10.87 -18.41
C ILE A 40 18.36 10.29 -19.50
N PHE A 41 19.69 10.43 -19.38
CA PHE A 41 20.64 9.91 -20.38
C PHE A 41 20.70 8.38 -20.44
N GLU A 42 20.11 7.65 -19.49
CA GLU A 42 20.06 6.19 -19.52
C GLU A 42 19.00 5.65 -20.52
N GLY A 43 18.15 6.52 -21.02
CA GLY A 43 17.24 6.27 -22.13
C GLY A 43 15.80 5.93 -21.70
N GLU A 44 14.87 6.31 -22.55
CA GLU A 44 13.42 6.25 -22.33
C GLU A 44 12.93 4.85 -21.91
N LYS A 45 13.39 3.81 -22.61
CA LYS A 45 12.99 2.42 -22.29
C LYS A 45 13.31 2.04 -20.84
N LYS A 46 14.47 2.49 -20.34
CA LYS A 46 14.91 2.20 -18.98
C LYS A 46 14.09 2.98 -17.96
N ILE A 47 13.75 4.23 -18.29
CA ILE A 47 12.91 5.10 -17.46
C ILE A 47 11.51 4.50 -17.34
N ILE A 48 10.86 4.15 -18.46
CA ILE A 48 9.52 3.53 -18.44
C ILE A 48 9.55 2.24 -17.60
N GLN A 49 10.55 1.37 -17.81
CA GLN A 49 10.70 0.15 -17.02
C GLN A 49 10.88 0.44 -15.52
N ALA A 50 11.56 1.53 -15.18
CA ALA A 50 11.75 1.96 -13.80
C ALA A 50 10.43 2.42 -13.18
N LEU A 51 9.66 3.24 -13.87
CA LEU A 51 8.38 3.74 -13.42
C LEU A 51 7.37 2.61 -13.23
N ASP A 52 7.32 1.63 -14.15
CA ASP A 52 6.55 0.39 -13.98
C ASP A 52 6.98 -0.42 -12.74
N GLY A 53 8.27 -0.39 -12.44
CA GLY A 53 8.83 -1.02 -11.24
C GLY A 53 8.41 -0.32 -9.96
N VAL A 54 8.36 1.01 -9.97
CA VAL A 54 7.88 1.85 -8.87
C VAL A 54 6.42 1.55 -8.56
N GLU A 55 5.55 1.51 -9.57
CA GLU A 55 4.14 1.15 -9.39
C GLU A 55 3.97 -0.25 -8.78
N ARG A 56 4.74 -1.22 -9.27
CA ARG A 56 4.63 -2.60 -8.77
C ARG A 56 5.10 -2.73 -7.33
N ILE A 57 6.20 -2.09 -6.95
CA ILE A 57 6.69 -2.17 -5.57
C ILE A 57 5.78 -1.40 -4.62
N ALA A 58 5.20 -0.26 -5.04
CA ALA A 58 4.28 0.54 -4.24
C ALA A 58 3.09 -0.26 -3.70
N GLN A 59 2.60 -1.24 -4.46
CA GLN A 59 1.50 -2.12 -4.05
C GLN A 59 1.89 -3.09 -2.92
N HIS A 60 3.18 -3.30 -2.69
CA HIS A 60 3.71 -4.35 -1.82
C HIS A 60 4.55 -3.82 -0.65
N VAL A 61 4.63 -2.50 -0.48
CA VAL A 61 5.31 -1.87 0.66
C VAL A 61 4.33 -1.10 1.53
N ASP A 62 4.72 -0.77 2.75
CA ASP A 62 3.96 0.13 3.63
C ASP A 62 4.31 1.59 3.32
N ALA A 63 5.57 1.85 3.03
CA ALA A 63 6.05 3.15 2.59
C ALA A 63 7.08 2.99 1.46
N LEU A 64 7.09 3.92 0.51
CA LEU A 64 7.97 3.93 -0.64
C LEU A 64 8.70 5.27 -0.75
N LEU A 65 10.01 5.25 -0.57
CA LEU A 65 10.86 6.40 -0.89
C LEU A 65 11.33 6.27 -2.33
N VAL A 66 11.07 7.28 -3.14
CA VAL A 66 11.49 7.34 -4.54
C VAL A 66 12.51 8.46 -4.72
N ILE A 67 13.71 8.10 -5.13
CA ILE A 67 14.82 9.02 -5.36
C ILE A 67 14.99 9.19 -6.87
N ASN A 68 14.82 10.41 -7.37
CA ASN A 68 15.03 10.71 -8.77
C ASN A 68 16.50 11.12 -9.01
N ASN A 69 17.26 10.28 -9.71
CA ASN A 69 18.68 10.55 -10.00
C ASN A 69 18.88 11.83 -10.82
N GLU A 70 17.90 12.21 -11.66
CA GLU A 70 18.01 13.44 -12.44
C GLU A 70 18.05 14.69 -11.55
N ARG A 71 17.37 14.67 -10.39
CA ARG A 71 17.47 15.75 -9.40
C ARG A 71 18.85 15.89 -8.79
N LEU A 72 19.56 14.76 -8.60
CA LEU A 72 20.95 14.80 -8.13
C LEU A 72 21.84 15.48 -9.16
N ARG A 73 21.60 15.26 -10.46
CA ARG A 73 22.33 15.93 -11.54
C ARG A 73 22.07 17.44 -11.58
N GLU A 74 20.84 17.85 -11.35
CA GLU A 74 20.48 19.29 -11.30
C GLU A 74 21.14 20.02 -10.14
N ILE A 75 21.19 19.39 -8.95
CA ILE A 75 21.76 20.00 -7.73
C ILE A 75 23.29 19.94 -7.75
N TYR A 76 23.87 18.86 -8.25
CA TYR A 76 25.31 18.61 -8.29
C TYR A 76 25.83 18.62 -9.72
N ALA A 77 25.66 19.75 -10.44
CA ALA A 77 25.95 19.89 -11.85
C ALA A 77 27.47 19.66 -12.21
N ASP A 78 28.35 19.80 -11.24
CA ASP A 78 29.83 19.68 -11.38
C ASP A 78 30.32 18.25 -11.16
N LEU A 79 29.44 17.29 -10.86
CA LEU A 79 29.85 15.90 -10.69
C LEU A 79 30.31 15.28 -12.03
N THR A 80 31.40 14.54 -11.97
CA THR A 80 31.76 13.67 -13.09
C THR A 80 30.77 12.54 -13.25
N PHE A 81 30.67 11.95 -14.44
CA PHE A 81 29.75 10.85 -14.73
C PHE A 81 29.81 9.71 -13.69
N MET A 82 31.01 9.29 -13.32
CA MET A 82 31.18 8.22 -12.31
C MET A 82 30.73 8.67 -10.92
N ASN A 83 31.02 9.92 -10.55
CA ASN A 83 30.64 10.46 -9.26
C ASN A 83 29.14 10.68 -9.15
N ALA A 84 28.39 10.89 -10.24
CA ALA A 84 26.95 11.02 -10.25
C ALA A 84 26.28 9.71 -9.81
N PHE A 85 26.74 8.56 -10.29
CA PHE A 85 26.25 7.25 -9.81
C PHE A 85 26.64 6.98 -8.36
N GLY A 86 27.88 7.29 -7.96
CA GLY A 86 28.29 7.20 -6.56
C GLY A 86 27.42 8.06 -5.64
N LYS A 87 27.04 9.26 -6.11
CA LYS A 87 26.12 10.14 -5.34
C LYS A 87 24.72 9.58 -5.21
N ALA A 88 24.21 8.89 -6.25
CA ALA A 88 22.91 8.18 -6.17
C ALA A 88 22.97 7.04 -5.15
N ASP A 89 24.03 6.25 -5.13
CA ASP A 89 24.25 5.18 -4.16
C ASP A 89 24.39 5.72 -2.74
N ASP A 90 25.13 6.82 -2.56
CA ASP A 90 25.26 7.52 -1.27
C ASP A 90 23.89 8.01 -0.78
N THR A 91 23.09 8.59 -1.66
CA THR A 91 21.76 9.11 -1.32
C THR A 91 20.84 8.00 -0.85
N LEU A 92 20.83 6.85 -1.54
CA LEU A 92 20.09 5.66 -1.14
C LEU A 92 20.54 5.15 0.24
N SER A 93 21.85 5.11 0.46
CA SER A 93 22.45 4.67 1.72
C SER A 93 22.13 5.62 2.88
N ILE A 94 22.18 6.92 2.64
CA ILE A 94 21.82 7.97 3.60
C ILE A 94 20.34 7.84 3.99
N ALA A 95 19.46 7.62 3.02
CA ALA A 95 18.04 7.44 3.28
C ALA A 95 17.78 6.25 4.23
N ALA A 96 18.32 5.08 3.88
CA ALA A 96 18.18 3.88 4.72
C ALA A 96 18.81 4.07 6.11
N LYS A 97 20.01 4.67 6.17
CA LYS A 97 20.72 4.93 7.41
C LYS A 97 19.96 5.90 8.32
N SER A 98 19.42 6.98 7.78
CA SER A 98 18.69 7.98 8.57
C SER A 98 17.44 7.41 9.23
N ILE A 99 16.69 6.53 8.53
CA ILE A 99 15.54 5.85 9.14
C ILE A 99 16.02 4.90 10.25
N ALA A 100 17.11 4.17 10.01
CA ALA A 100 17.68 3.28 11.02
C ALA A 100 18.20 4.05 12.24
N GLU A 101 18.84 5.21 12.04
CA GLU A 101 19.32 6.08 13.12
C GLU A 101 18.18 6.57 14.01
N ILE A 102 17.03 6.98 13.44
CA ILE A 102 15.86 7.39 14.22
C ILE A 102 15.45 6.30 15.22
N ILE A 103 15.52 5.04 14.83
CA ILE A 103 15.12 3.90 15.68
C ILE A 103 16.20 3.53 16.72
N THR A 104 17.48 3.72 16.38
CA THR A 104 18.60 3.17 17.13
C THR A 104 19.33 4.18 18.01
N MET A 105 19.25 5.48 17.67
CA MET A 105 19.92 6.52 18.45
C MET A 105 19.13 6.84 19.73
N ARG A 106 19.86 6.94 20.83
CA ARG A 106 19.25 7.38 22.09
C ARG A 106 19.09 8.90 22.10
N GLY A 107 17.91 9.35 22.52
CA GLY A 107 17.61 10.77 22.66
C GLY A 107 17.07 11.13 24.06
N THR A 108 16.91 12.42 24.30
CA THR A 108 16.20 12.94 25.48
C THR A 108 14.70 12.75 25.32
N VAL A 109 14.18 12.92 24.10
CA VAL A 109 12.83 12.54 23.67
C VAL A 109 13.01 11.44 22.62
N ASN A 110 12.89 10.19 23.08
CA ASN A 110 13.14 9.05 22.21
C ASN A 110 12.00 8.85 21.23
N LEU A 111 12.38 8.64 19.97
CA LEU A 111 11.54 8.01 18.96
C LEU A 111 11.81 6.52 18.98
N ASP A 112 10.79 5.72 19.11
CA ASP A 112 10.93 4.27 19.08
C ASP A 112 10.43 3.64 17.77
N PHE A 113 10.56 2.34 17.68
CA PHE A 113 10.10 1.62 16.48
C PHE A 113 8.58 1.74 16.28
N ALA A 114 7.79 1.87 17.36
CA ALA A 114 6.34 2.02 17.24
C ALA A 114 5.96 3.36 16.59
N ASP A 115 6.69 4.43 16.91
CA ASP A 115 6.51 5.75 16.29
C ASP A 115 6.83 5.69 14.80
N VAL A 116 7.97 5.10 14.42
CA VAL A 116 8.35 4.93 13.01
C VAL A 116 7.34 4.03 12.28
N LYS A 117 6.85 2.97 12.92
CA LYS A 117 5.80 2.12 12.37
C LYS A 117 4.51 2.89 12.14
N THR A 118 4.11 3.76 13.07
CA THR A 118 2.89 4.59 12.96
C THR A 118 2.97 5.52 11.74
N ILE A 119 4.13 6.12 11.50
CA ILE A 119 4.33 7.01 10.36
C ILE A 119 4.38 6.25 9.03
N LEU A 120 5.12 5.14 8.99
CA LEU A 120 5.40 4.42 7.74
C LEU A 120 4.32 3.42 7.35
N LYS A 121 3.58 2.82 8.31
CA LYS A 121 2.56 1.82 8.01
C LYS A 121 1.43 2.42 7.19
N ASP A 122 1.18 1.82 6.02
CA ASP A 122 0.20 2.28 5.04
C ASP A 122 0.41 3.76 4.66
N GLY A 123 1.68 4.20 4.67
CA GLY A 123 2.09 5.58 4.43
C GLY A 123 2.11 5.99 2.96
N GLY A 124 2.01 5.05 2.02
CA GLY A 124 2.11 5.35 0.58
C GLY A 124 3.51 5.83 0.19
N VAL A 125 3.60 6.88 -0.62
CA VAL A 125 4.90 7.50 -0.91
C VAL A 125 5.37 8.30 0.30
N ALA A 126 6.61 8.07 0.69
CA ALA A 126 7.29 8.77 1.76
C ALA A 126 8.36 9.69 1.19
N ILE A 127 8.52 10.83 1.84
CA ILE A 127 9.58 11.79 1.55
C ILE A 127 10.43 11.89 2.80
N MET A 128 11.73 11.82 2.63
CA MET A 128 12.66 12.03 3.72
C MET A 128 13.67 13.10 3.34
N SER A 129 14.02 13.90 4.31
CA SER A 129 14.99 14.98 4.13
C SER A 129 15.82 15.15 5.38
N THR A 130 17.06 15.56 5.21
CA THR A 130 17.98 15.87 6.29
C THR A 130 18.71 17.14 5.96
N GLY A 131 18.74 18.06 6.92
CA GLY A 131 19.46 19.31 6.81
C GLY A 131 20.33 19.58 8.05
N PHE A 132 21.36 20.39 7.86
CA PHE A 132 22.33 20.77 8.87
C PHE A 132 22.40 22.28 9.00
N GLY A 133 22.52 22.75 10.26
CA GLY A 133 22.70 24.17 10.53
C GLY A 133 23.75 24.41 11.59
N GLU A 134 24.46 25.53 11.48
CA GLU A 134 25.52 25.91 12.40
C GLU A 134 25.53 27.43 12.65
N GLY A 135 25.97 27.82 13.84
CA GLY A 135 26.07 29.23 14.27
C GLY A 135 24.73 29.82 14.65
N GLU A 136 24.56 31.14 14.43
CA GLU A 136 23.27 31.81 14.70
C GLU A 136 22.15 31.26 13.81
N ASN A 137 20.94 31.11 14.39
CA ASN A 137 19.75 30.54 13.69
C ASN A 137 20.04 29.17 13.08
N ARG A 138 20.81 28.34 13.77
CA ARG A 138 21.23 27.02 13.26
C ARG A 138 20.04 26.09 13.00
N VAL A 139 18.95 26.21 13.76
CA VAL A 139 17.73 25.43 13.57
C VAL A 139 17.02 25.85 12.28
N THR A 140 16.79 27.15 12.07
CA THR A 140 16.22 27.68 10.83
C THR A 140 17.06 27.27 9.62
N LYS A 141 18.40 27.39 9.72
CA LYS A 141 19.30 26.94 8.64
C LYS A 141 19.18 25.45 8.36
N ALA A 142 19.10 24.62 9.39
CA ALA A 142 18.92 23.19 9.23
C ALA A 142 17.56 22.83 8.60
N ILE A 143 16.50 23.56 8.95
CA ILE A 143 15.19 23.41 8.31
C ILE A 143 15.26 23.80 6.84
N ASP A 144 15.85 24.95 6.53
CA ASP A 144 16.02 25.42 5.14
C ASP A 144 16.87 24.46 4.31
N ASP A 145 17.97 23.96 4.86
CA ASP A 145 18.81 22.95 4.19
C ASP A 145 18.05 21.64 3.95
N ALA A 146 17.23 21.21 4.94
CA ALA A 146 16.37 20.06 4.77
C ALA A 146 15.33 20.28 3.67
N LEU A 147 14.71 21.45 3.59
CA LEU A 147 13.71 21.78 2.56
C LEU A 147 14.31 21.87 1.14
N HIS A 148 15.60 22.13 1.03
CA HIS A 148 16.33 22.16 -0.25
C HIS A 148 17.04 20.84 -0.59
N SER A 149 16.79 19.79 0.20
CA SER A 149 17.40 18.47 -0.03
C SER A 149 16.95 17.84 -1.35
N PRO A 150 17.87 17.18 -2.09
CA PRO A 150 17.54 16.47 -3.33
C PRO A 150 16.55 15.31 -3.15
N LEU A 151 16.32 14.89 -1.90
CA LEU A 151 15.35 13.85 -1.56
C LEU A 151 13.90 14.37 -1.53
N LEU A 152 13.72 15.68 -1.51
CA LEU A 152 12.43 16.37 -1.62
C LEU A 152 12.08 16.61 -3.10
N ASN A 153 11.59 15.64 -3.78
CA ASN A 153 11.19 15.66 -5.20
C ASN A 153 10.14 16.74 -5.57
N ASN A 154 10.38 18.02 -5.28
CA ASN A 154 9.44 19.14 -5.48
C ASN A 154 8.03 18.93 -4.85
N ASN A 155 7.83 17.89 -4.09
CA ASN A 155 6.56 17.66 -3.43
C ASN A 155 6.43 18.66 -2.28
N ASP A 156 5.28 19.26 -2.18
CA ASP A 156 4.96 20.12 -1.04
C ASP A 156 4.82 19.27 0.23
N ILE A 157 5.91 19.18 1.00
CA ILE A 157 5.98 18.41 2.25
C ILE A 157 4.86 18.81 3.23
N PHE A 158 4.35 20.05 3.12
CA PHE A 158 3.32 20.56 4.01
C PHE A 158 1.95 19.92 3.77
N ASN A 159 1.78 19.21 2.64
CA ASN A 159 0.57 18.42 2.34
C ASN A 159 0.61 16.99 2.91
N ALA A 160 1.66 16.61 3.62
CA ALA A 160 1.77 15.29 4.26
C ALA A 160 0.59 14.99 5.18
N LYS A 161 0.26 13.71 5.33
CA LYS A 161 -0.74 13.22 6.30
C LYS A 161 -0.11 12.95 7.66
N LYS A 162 1.12 12.44 7.65
CA LYS A 162 1.87 12.11 8.85
C LYS A 162 3.30 12.62 8.69
N VAL A 163 3.87 13.17 9.74
CA VAL A 163 5.22 13.75 9.76
C VAL A 163 5.95 13.31 11.00
N MET A 164 7.18 12.89 10.83
CA MET A 164 8.13 12.67 11.90
C MET A 164 9.27 13.66 11.79
N LEU A 165 9.58 14.32 12.87
CA LEU A 165 10.69 15.26 12.98
C LEU A 165 11.69 14.75 14.01
N ASN A 166 12.93 14.55 13.63
CA ASN A 166 14.01 14.21 14.54
C ASN A 166 15.06 15.31 14.54
N VAL A 167 15.31 15.91 15.71
CA VAL A 167 16.33 16.93 15.91
C VAL A 167 17.50 16.31 16.64
N SER A 168 18.69 16.39 16.06
CA SER A 168 19.91 15.84 16.65
C SER A 168 20.92 16.96 16.92
N PHE A 169 21.55 16.90 18.08
CA PHE A 169 22.60 17.84 18.48
C PHE A 169 23.63 17.17 19.38
N CYS A 170 24.79 17.83 19.56
CA CYS A 170 25.81 17.37 20.49
C CYS A 170 25.56 17.90 21.90
N PRO A 171 25.79 17.14 22.98
CA PRO A 171 25.65 17.60 24.37
C PRO A 171 26.52 18.84 24.72
N SER A 172 27.61 19.05 23.98
CA SER A 172 28.44 20.25 24.14
C SER A 172 27.79 21.53 23.58
N SER A 173 26.73 21.37 22.76
CA SER A 173 26.00 22.48 22.10
C SER A 173 24.50 22.18 22.16
N GLU A 174 23.95 22.16 23.40
CA GLU A 174 22.53 21.80 23.61
C GLU A 174 21.57 22.78 22.92
N LEU A 175 20.39 22.26 22.61
CA LEU A 175 19.31 23.02 21.99
C LEU A 175 18.71 24.00 23.00
N MET A 176 18.62 25.26 22.62
CA MET A 176 18.03 26.29 23.47
C MET A 176 16.51 26.33 23.32
N MET A 177 15.81 26.77 24.40
CA MET A 177 14.34 26.88 24.35
C MET A 177 13.84 27.86 23.28
N GLU A 178 14.62 28.88 22.94
CA GLU A 178 14.31 29.80 21.83
C GLU A 178 14.33 29.10 20.49
N GLU A 179 15.29 28.19 20.28
CA GLU A 179 15.39 27.38 19.07
C GLU A 179 14.21 26.40 18.90
N MET A 180 13.55 26.01 20.01
CA MET A 180 12.32 25.23 19.97
C MET A 180 11.15 26.00 19.34
N ASN A 181 11.13 27.34 19.46
CA ASN A 181 10.11 28.17 18.82
C ASN A 181 10.22 28.11 17.29
N GLU A 182 11.46 28.06 16.76
CA GLU A 182 11.70 27.90 15.31
C GLU A 182 11.15 26.56 14.80
N ILE A 183 11.34 25.48 15.58
CA ILE A 183 10.76 24.16 15.27
C ILE A 183 9.23 24.22 15.30
N HIS A 184 8.65 24.87 16.30
CA HIS A 184 7.21 25.04 16.42
C HIS A 184 6.64 25.84 15.26
N GLU A 185 7.29 26.92 14.86
CA GLU A 185 6.90 27.73 13.69
C GLU A 185 6.95 26.88 12.40
N PHE A 186 7.99 26.07 12.21
CA PHE A 186 8.06 25.13 11.10
C PHE A 186 6.90 24.15 11.10
N MET A 187 6.60 23.55 12.26
CA MET A 187 5.52 22.59 12.38
C MET A 187 4.13 23.19 12.13
N SER A 188 3.95 24.49 12.44
CA SER A 188 2.70 25.21 12.21
C SER A 188 2.38 25.43 10.71
N LYS A 189 3.35 25.26 9.82
CA LYS A 189 3.17 25.38 8.36
C LYS A 189 2.49 24.15 7.75
N PHE A 190 2.46 23.02 8.46
CA PHE A 190 1.74 21.85 7.99
C PHE A 190 0.23 22.06 8.06
N ARG A 191 -0.49 21.36 7.19
CA ARG A 191 -1.95 21.47 7.14
C ARG A 191 -2.61 21.03 8.45
N GLU A 192 -3.80 21.53 8.71
CA GLU A 192 -4.60 21.11 9.86
C GLU A 192 -4.90 19.59 9.79
N GLY A 193 -4.77 18.92 10.95
CA GLY A 193 -5.03 17.48 11.09
C GLY A 193 -3.86 16.57 10.71
N VAL A 194 -2.66 17.13 10.43
CA VAL A 194 -1.44 16.32 10.27
C VAL A 194 -1.09 15.63 11.59
N GLU A 195 -0.78 14.34 11.53
CA GLU A 195 -0.22 13.62 12.66
C GLU A 195 1.28 13.88 12.75
N VAL A 196 1.71 14.52 13.82
CA VAL A 196 3.12 14.89 14.01
C VAL A 196 3.70 14.13 15.19
N ILE A 197 4.80 13.43 14.95
CA ILE A 197 5.63 12.80 15.97
C ILE A 197 7.01 13.45 15.91
N TRP A 198 7.54 13.88 17.05
CA TRP A 198 8.85 14.51 17.09
C TRP A 198 9.71 13.93 18.19
N GLY A 199 11.02 13.98 17.99
CA GLY A 199 12.01 13.51 18.94
C GLY A 199 13.31 14.28 18.88
N VAL A 200 14.11 14.06 19.92
CA VAL A 200 15.41 14.71 20.10
C VAL A 200 16.46 13.64 20.39
N ALA A 201 17.45 13.56 19.53
CA ALA A 201 18.54 12.59 19.62
C ALA A 201 19.86 13.27 19.95
N ILE A 202 20.76 12.54 20.59
CA ILE A 202 22.11 12.99 20.93
C ILE A 202 23.08 12.38 19.90
N ASP A 203 23.82 13.25 19.22
CA ASP A 203 24.84 12.85 18.26
C ASP A 203 26.14 13.64 18.51
N ASN A 204 27.11 12.96 19.09
CA ASN A 204 28.40 13.56 19.44
C ASN A 204 29.23 13.97 18.22
N SER A 205 28.90 13.49 17.03
CA SER A 205 29.62 13.81 15.78
C SER A 205 29.25 15.20 15.25
N LEU A 206 28.17 15.81 15.74
CA LEU A 206 27.67 17.10 15.23
C LEU A 206 28.43 18.31 15.77
N GLU A 207 29.19 18.15 16.86
CA GLU A 207 29.94 19.26 17.52
C GLU A 207 29.04 20.48 17.82
N THR A 208 29.11 21.53 16.97
CA THR A 208 28.30 22.76 17.11
C THR A 208 27.05 22.76 16.24
N LYS A 209 26.91 21.76 15.36
CA LYS A 209 25.83 21.69 14.38
C LYS A 209 24.55 21.11 14.98
N VAL A 210 23.43 21.50 14.39
CA VAL A 210 22.14 20.84 14.56
C VAL A 210 21.81 20.10 13.26
N LYS A 211 21.32 18.87 13.38
CA LYS A 211 20.81 18.06 12.28
C LYS A 211 19.31 17.91 12.45
N ILE A 212 18.55 18.25 11.43
CA ILE A 212 17.11 18.05 11.39
C ILE A 212 16.79 17.02 10.32
N THR A 213 16.11 15.95 10.70
CA THR A 213 15.61 14.94 9.78
C THR A 213 14.10 14.97 9.79
N VAL A 214 13.50 15.11 8.62
CA VAL A 214 12.06 15.11 8.41
C VAL A 214 11.69 13.88 7.61
N LEU A 215 10.72 13.11 8.09
CA LEU A 215 10.12 12.00 7.38
C LEU A 215 8.63 12.30 7.25
N ALA A 216 8.13 12.44 6.04
CA ALA A 216 6.74 12.79 5.75
C ALA A 216 6.11 11.70 4.89
N THR A 217 4.86 11.33 5.15
CA THR A 217 4.13 10.28 4.44
C THR A 217 2.71 10.70 4.11
N GLY A 218 2.05 9.89 3.28
CA GLY A 218 0.67 10.12 2.88
C GLY A 218 0.53 10.73 1.50
N PHE A 219 1.60 10.68 0.70
CA PHE A 219 1.59 11.05 -0.71
C PHE A 219 1.19 9.85 -1.57
N GLY A 220 0.60 10.13 -2.73
CA GLY A 220 0.29 9.11 -3.72
C GLY A 220 1.48 8.79 -4.64
N VAL A 221 1.38 7.71 -5.39
CA VAL A 221 2.38 7.38 -6.43
C VAL A 221 2.35 8.41 -7.55
N GLU A 222 1.18 9.01 -7.79
CA GLU A 222 0.95 10.11 -8.72
C GLU A 222 1.77 11.38 -8.37
N ASP A 223 2.09 11.58 -7.09
CA ASP A 223 2.89 12.71 -6.63
C ASP A 223 4.40 12.54 -6.96
N VAL A 224 4.81 11.36 -7.43
CA VAL A 224 6.19 11.13 -7.87
C VAL A 224 6.40 11.75 -9.25
N PRO A 225 7.39 12.64 -9.44
CA PRO A 225 7.62 13.31 -10.70
C PRO A 225 7.77 12.33 -11.87
N GLY A 226 6.98 12.54 -12.92
CA GLY A 226 6.95 11.70 -14.12
C GLY A 226 5.95 10.55 -14.06
N MET A 227 5.28 10.32 -12.92
CA MET A 227 4.22 9.31 -12.80
C MET A 227 2.85 9.87 -13.25
N ASP A 228 2.58 11.15 -13.06
CA ASP A 228 1.31 11.82 -13.41
C ASP A 228 0.91 11.60 -14.87
N SER A 229 1.86 11.82 -15.78
CA SER A 229 1.62 11.66 -17.22
C SER A 229 1.43 10.21 -17.64
N LEU A 230 2.09 9.28 -16.97
CA LEU A 230 1.94 7.84 -17.23
C LEU A 230 0.61 7.30 -16.70
N HIS A 231 0.20 7.72 -15.50
CA HIS A 231 -1.12 7.38 -14.97
C HIS A 231 -2.24 7.91 -15.86
N ALA A 232 -2.17 9.18 -16.29
CA ALA A 232 -3.14 9.77 -17.19
C ALA A 232 -3.20 9.04 -18.54
N ALA A 233 -2.06 8.72 -19.14
CA ALA A 233 -1.99 7.98 -20.39
C ALA A 233 -2.55 6.55 -20.27
N ARG A 234 -2.20 5.84 -19.19
CA ARG A 234 -2.71 4.48 -18.94
C ARG A 234 -4.19 4.44 -18.64
N SER A 235 -4.70 5.39 -17.87
CA SER A 235 -6.14 5.49 -17.61
C SER A 235 -6.92 5.70 -18.92
N GLN A 236 -6.40 6.53 -19.81
CA GLN A 236 -7.00 6.73 -21.14
C GLN A 236 -6.91 5.47 -22.01
N GLU A 237 -5.77 4.79 -22.04
CA GLU A 237 -5.63 3.53 -22.78
C GLU A 237 -6.52 2.42 -22.23
N GLU A 238 -6.70 2.33 -20.89
CA GLU A 238 -7.60 1.37 -20.26
C GLU A 238 -9.08 1.68 -20.56
N GLU A 239 -9.47 2.96 -20.51
CA GLU A 239 -10.81 3.40 -20.90
C GLU A 239 -11.09 3.11 -22.39
N GLU A 240 -10.17 3.44 -23.28
CA GLU A 240 -10.29 3.15 -24.71
C GLU A 240 -10.37 1.64 -24.95
N ARG A 241 -9.57 0.85 -24.25
CA ARG A 241 -9.60 -0.61 -24.36
C ARG A 241 -10.89 -1.21 -23.83
N GLN A 242 -11.46 -0.67 -22.76
CA GLN A 242 -12.75 -1.10 -22.24
C GLN A 242 -13.87 -0.74 -23.20
N LEU A 243 -13.87 0.46 -23.77
CA LEU A 243 -14.80 0.88 -24.81
C LEU A 243 -14.74 -0.02 -26.05
N GLN A 244 -13.53 -0.33 -26.52
CA GLN A 244 -13.34 -1.27 -27.65
C GLN A 244 -13.87 -2.66 -27.34
N LEU A 245 -13.63 -3.19 -26.14
CA LEU A 245 -14.14 -4.48 -25.68
C LEU A 245 -15.69 -4.49 -25.57
N GLU A 246 -16.28 -3.40 -25.15
CA GLU A 246 -17.74 -3.25 -25.09
C GLU A 246 -18.36 -3.15 -26.50
N GLU A 247 -17.77 -2.36 -27.39
CA GLU A 247 -18.19 -2.30 -28.80
C GLU A 247 -18.08 -3.66 -29.51
N GLU A 248 -16.99 -4.40 -29.26
CA GLU A 248 -16.82 -5.73 -29.84
C GLU A 248 -17.86 -6.72 -29.29
N LYS A 249 -18.16 -6.66 -28.00
CA LYS A 249 -19.24 -7.45 -27.39
C LYS A 249 -20.61 -7.11 -27.98
N GLU A 250 -20.90 -5.84 -28.20
CA GLU A 250 -22.18 -5.41 -28.82
C GLU A 250 -22.23 -5.85 -30.31
N LYS A 251 -21.18 -5.65 -31.06
CA LYS A 251 -21.07 -6.14 -32.45
C LYS A 251 -21.26 -7.68 -32.53
N ASN A 252 -20.68 -8.42 -31.60
CA ASN A 252 -20.84 -9.86 -31.55
C ASN A 252 -22.26 -10.27 -31.15
N LYS A 253 -22.90 -9.57 -30.22
CA LYS A 253 -24.33 -9.78 -29.89
C LYS A 253 -25.24 -9.52 -31.09
N GLU A 254 -24.98 -8.43 -31.83
CA GLU A 254 -25.75 -8.13 -33.06
C GLU A 254 -25.55 -9.20 -34.14
N ARG A 255 -24.33 -9.68 -34.33
CA ARG A 255 -24.04 -10.79 -35.28
C ARG A 255 -24.79 -12.07 -34.89
N ILE A 256 -24.81 -12.43 -33.61
CA ILE A 256 -25.57 -13.56 -33.09
C ILE A 256 -27.07 -13.35 -33.29
N ARG A 257 -27.58 -12.16 -32.99
CA ARG A 257 -29.00 -11.82 -33.21
C ARG A 257 -29.42 -11.88 -34.67
N LYS A 258 -28.55 -11.42 -35.60
CA LYS A 258 -28.80 -11.51 -37.04
C LYS A 258 -28.77 -12.97 -37.55
N ALA A 259 -27.91 -13.80 -36.98
CA ALA A 259 -27.76 -15.21 -37.42
C ALA A 259 -28.82 -16.15 -36.84
N TYR A 260 -29.24 -15.94 -35.62
CA TYR A 260 -30.09 -16.88 -34.84
C TYR A 260 -31.44 -16.30 -34.41
N GLY A 261 -31.75 -15.04 -34.74
CA GLY A 261 -32.99 -14.36 -34.36
C GLY A 261 -33.03 -13.96 -32.87
N GLU A 262 -34.20 -13.48 -32.40
CA GLU A 262 -34.36 -12.98 -31.04
C GLU A 262 -34.26 -14.08 -29.95
N SER A 263 -34.44 -15.32 -30.31
CA SER A 263 -34.30 -16.47 -29.40
C SER A 263 -32.87 -16.65 -28.87
N ALA A 264 -31.88 -16.02 -29.50
CA ALA A 264 -30.48 -16.09 -29.13
C ALA A 264 -30.04 -14.98 -28.15
N SER A 265 -30.92 -14.08 -27.75
CA SER A 265 -30.62 -12.96 -26.83
C SER A 265 -30.17 -13.42 -25.40
N GLY A 266 -30.27 -14.75 -25.13
CA GLY A 266 -29.76 -15.37 -23.90
C GLY A 266 -28.35 -15.98 -23.97
N ILE A 267 -27.72 -15.99 -25.16
CA ILE A 267 -26.40 -16.63 -25.40
C ILE A 267 -25.27 -15.66 -25.10
N GLY A 268 -25.23 -15.07 -23.98
CA GLY A 268 -24.16 -14.12 -23.60
C GLY A 268 -24.34 -13.55 -22.20
N SER A 269 -25.53 -13.49 -21.68
CA SER A 269 -25.70 -13.48 -20.26
C SER A 269 -25.34 -14.87 -19.75
N LYS A 270 -24.50 -14.98 -18.72
CA LYS A 270 -24.22 -16.24 -18.01
C LYS A 270 -25.49 -17.06 -18.07
N SER A 271 -25.52 -18.09 -18.93
CA SER A 271 -26.66 -18.99 -19.05
C SER A 271 -27.13 -19.17 -17.62
N LEU A 272 -28.36 -18.75 -17.32
CA LEU A 272 -29.03 -19.16 -16.13
C LEU A 272 -29.08 -20.69 -16.25
N ARG A 273 -27.94 -21.35 -15.93
CA ARG A 273 -28.00 -22.75 -15.54
C ARG A 273 -29.06 -22.72 -14.48
N LYS A 274 -30.30 -23.17 -14.82
CA LYS A 274 -31.36 -23.38 -13.85
C LYS A 274 -30.65 -23.97 -12.66
N ARG A 275 -30.51 -23.21 -11.55
CA ARG A 275 -29.85 -23.72 -10.35
C ARG A 275 -30.59 -24.96 -10.01
N ARG A 276 -29.94 -26.11 -10.17
CA ARG A 276 -30.53 -27.39 -9.82
C ARG A 276 -30.81 -27.30 -8.33
N HIS A 277 -32.07 -27.49 -7.96
CA HIS A 277 -32.47 -27.46 -6.57
C HIS A 277 -32.18 -28.82 -5.95
N ILE A 278 -30.91 -28.97 -5.51
CA ILE A 278 -30.39 -30.20 -4.91
C ILE A 278 -30.75 -30.18 -3.42
N TYR A 279 -31.32 -31.25 -2.93
CA TYR A 279 -31.47 -31.51 -1.51
C TYR A 279 -30.22 -32.26 -1.04
N LEU A 280 -29.58 -31.75 0.00
CA LEU A 280 -28.46 -32.40 0.67
C LEU A 280 -29.03 -33.02 1.96
N PHE A 281 -28.94 -34.33 2.08
CA PHE A 281 -29.37 -35.07 3.26
C PHE A 281 -28.43 -34.79 4.42
N ASN A 282 -28.98 -34.50 5.61
CA ASN A 282 -28.25 -34.59 6.85
C ASN A 282 -28.23 -36.06 7.33
N THR A 283 -27.44 -36.38 8.36
CA THR A 283 -27.33 -37.76 8.85
C THR A 283 -28.67 -38.31 9.34
N GLU A 284 -29.51 -37.45 9.91
CA GLU A 284 -30.84 -37.76 10.46
C GLU A 284 -31.91 -37.93 9.37
N ASP A 285 -31.74 -37.23 8.23
CA ASP A 285 -32.64 -37.34 7.07
C ASP A 285 -32.50 -38.70 6.36
N LEU A 286 -31.36 -39.38 6.53
CA LEU A 286 -31.05 -40.66 5.85
C LEU A 286 -31.88 -41.84 6.33
N ASP A 287 -32.40 -41.78 7.55
CA ASP A 287 -33.23 -42.80 8.16
C ASP A 287 -34.73 -42.37 8.14
N ASN A 288 -35.08 -41.27 7.50
CA ASN A 288 -36.42 -40.74 7.41
C ASN A 288 -37.09 -41.06 6.07
N ASP A 289 -37.93 -42.10 6.06
CA ASP A 289 -38.60 -42.59 4.84
C ASP A 289 -39.49 -41.52 4.17
N ASP A 290 -40.09 -40.62 4.93
CA ASP A 290 -40.98 -39.56 4.42
C ASP A 290 -40.15 -38.50 3.65
N ILE A 291 -39.00 -38.11 4.18
CA ILE A 291 -38.10 -37.15 3.52
C ILE A 291 -37.49 -37.79 2.25
N ILE A 292 -37.09 -39.03 2.35
CA ILE A 292 -36.56 -39.81 1.21
C ILE A 292 -37.62 -39.87 0.11
N ALA A 293 -38.85 -40.25 0.42
CA ALA A 293 -39.95 -40.30 -0.54
C ALA A 293 -40.22 -38.95 -1.21
N MET A 294 -40.25 -37.85 -0.44
CA MET A 294 -40.42 -36.49 -1.01
C MET A 294 -39.28 -36.07 -1.96
N VAL A 295 -38.07 -36.55 -1.71
CA VAL A 295 -36.92 -36.26 -2.55
C VAL A 295 -36.93 -37.12 -3.83
N GLU A 296 -37.36 -38.39 -3.73
CA GLU A 296 -37.51 -39.32 -4.85
C GLU A 296 -38.65 -38.89 -5.78
N ASP A 297 -39.80 -38.48 -5.25
CA ASP A 297 -40.98 -38.00 -6.01
C ASP A 297 -40.70 -36.66 -6.73
N SER A 298 -39.66 -35.93 -6.32
CA SER A 298 -39.27 -34.66 -6.92
C SER A 298 -37.86 -34.69 -7.53
N PRO A 299 -37.69 -35.24 -8.73
CA PRO A 299 -36.35 -35.31 -9.38
C PRO A 299 -35.69 -33.97 -9.50
N THR A 300 -34.38 -33.90 -9.28
CA THR A 300 -33.56 -32.66 -9.23
C THR A 300 -33.76 -31.74 -10.44
N TYR A 301 -34.05 -32.29 -11.64
CA TYR A 301 -34.26 -31.51 -12.86
C TYR A 301 -35.68 -30.89 -12.95
N GLN A 302 -36.65 -31.39 -12.20
CA GLN A 302 -38.04 -30.88 -12.10
C GLN A 302 -38.28 -30.10 -10.82
N ARG A 303 -37.44 -30.27 -9.80
CA ARG A 303 -37.57 -29.63 -8.49
C ARG A 303 -37.46 -28.12 -8.60
N ASP A 304 -38.43 -27.42 -8.06
CA ASP A 304 -38.42 -25.96 -7.93
C ASP A 304 -38.00 -25.53 -6.52
N LYS A 305 -37.87 -24.20 -6.31
CA LYS A 305 -37.49 -23.64 -5.03
C LYS A 305 -38.55 -23.89 -3.93
N THR A 306 -39.83 -23.93 -4.30
CA THR A 306 -40.95 -24.14 -3.39
C THR A 306 -40.99 -25.56 -2.86
N THR A 307 -40.73 -26.54 -3.74
CA THR A 307 -40.63 -27.96 -3.37
C THR A 307 -39.44 -28.20 -2.43
N LEU A 308 -38.29 -27.59 -2.74
CA LEU A 308 -37.09 -27.69 -1.89
C LEU A 308 -37.35 -27.08 -0.49
N THR A 309 -38.06 -25.95 -0.42
CA THR A 309 -38.45 -25.32 0.86
C THR A 309 -39.37 -26.21 1.65
N LYS A 310 -40.37 -26.86 1.04
CA LYS A 310 -41.29 -27.80 1.70
C LYS A 310 -40.55 -28.98 2.33
N ILE A 311 -39.62 -29.60 1.60
CA ILE A 311 -38.82 -30.71 2.11
C ILE A 311 -38.03 -30.25 3.35
N ARG A 312 -37.35 -29.08 3.27
CA ARG A 312 -36.57 -28.53 4.37
C ARG A 312 -37.42 -28.14 5.60
N THR A 313 -38.60 -27.61 5.38
CA THR A 313 -39.50 -27.23 6.48
C THR A 313 -40.03 -28.49 7.20
N LYS A 314 -40.31 -29.59 6.47
CA LYS A 314 -40.73 -30.85 7.07
C LYS A 314 -39.60 -31.48 7.88
N ALA A 315 -38.37 -31.50 7.35
CA ALA A 315 -37.20 -31.97 8.08
C ALA A 315 -37.00 -31.21 9.41
N ALA A 316 -37.08 -29.86 9.38
CA ALA A 316 -36.96 -29.05 10.60
C ALA A 316 -38.07 -29.24 11.64
N LEU A 317 -39.31 -29.47 11.19
CA LEU A 317 -40.44 -29.74 12.11
C LEU A 317 -40.32 -31.11 12.80
N GLU A 318 -39.80 -32.12 12.13
CA GLU A 318 -39.57 -33.45 12.71
C GLU A 318 -38.38 -33.45 13.68
N GLU A 319 -37.37 -32.61 13.44
CA GLU A 319 -36.23 -32.36 14.35
C GLU A 319 -36.69 -31.68 15.64
N GLU A 320 -37.64 -30.73 15.59
CA GLU A 320 -38.28 -30.12 16.78
C GLU A 320 -39.11 -31.13 17.59
N VAL A 321 -39.91 -32.01 16.93
CA VAL A 321 -40.72 -33.04 17.59
C VAL A 321 -39.80 -34.10 18.25
N ALA A 322 -38.76 -34.54 17.59
CA ALA A 322 -37.80 -35.48 18.14
C ALA A 322 -37.04 -34.92 19.37
N THR A 323 -36.78 -33.60 19.39
CA THR A 323 -36.16 -32.93 20.54
C THR A 323 -37.13 -32.71 21.68
N GLU A 324 -38.45 -32.51 21.43
CA GLU A 324 -39.47 -32.44 22.49
C GLU A 324 -39.77 -33.83 23.11
N GLU A 325 -39.83 -34.91 22.32
CA GLU A 325 -40.00 -36.27 22.86
C GLU A 325 -38.78 -36.73 23.68
N ALA A 326 -37.55 -36.25 23.34
CA ALA A 326 -36.35 -36.53 24.14
C ALA A 326 -36.27 -35.72 25.47
N MET A 327 -37.12 -34.70 25.64
CA MET A 327 -37.19 -33.86 26.84
C MET A 327 -38.25 -34.32 27.85
N ASP A 328 -39.18 -35.26 27.51
CA ASP A 328 -40.31 -35.61 28.35
C ASP A 328 -40.06 -36.79 29.30
N ASP A 329 -38.86 -37.34 29.37
CA ASP A 329 -38.52 -38.37 30.33
C ASP A 329 -37.42 -37.93 31.32
N ASN A 330 -37.87 -37.30 32.43
CA ASN A 330 -37.12 -37.09 33.68
C ASN A 330 -35.88 -36.16 33.69
N GLY A 331 -35.83 -35.07 33.00
CA GLY A 331 -34.93 -33.97 33.40
C GLY A 331 -33.43 -34.32 33.59
N VAL A 332 -32.92 -35.40 32.98
CA VAL A 332 -31.53 -35.81 33.06
C VAL A 332 -30.98 -36.03 31.66
N ILE A 333 -30.14 -35.11 31.22
CA ILE A 333 -29.34 -35.26 30.00
C ILE A 333 -28.31 -36.35 30.28
N THR A 334 -28.40 -37.50 29.63
CA THR A 334 -27.35 -38.50 29.56
C THR A 334 -26.59 -38.27 28.24
N PHE A 335 -25.27 -37.93 28.36
CA PHE A 335 -24.34 -37.81 27.26
C PHE A 335 -24.04 -39.19 26.66
#